data_7a59ab87cba686ca4b2af972991bce32
#
_entry.id   7a59ab87cba686ca4b2af972991bce32
#
_cell.length_a   1.000
_cell.length_b   1.000
_cell.length_c   1.000
_cell.angle_alpha   90.00
_cell.angle_beta   90.00
_cell.angle_gamma   90.00
#
_symmetry.space_group_name_H-M   'P 1'
#
loop_
_entity.id
_entity.type
_entity.pdbx_description
1 polymer ?
#
loop_
_entity_poly.entity_id
_entity_poly.type
_entity_poly.pdbx_seq_one_letter_code
_entity_poly.pdbx_strand_id
1 'polypeptide(L)'
;LAPNIHEIEENVFTEGMTFLRMDFKTVVTHAWRLYKSRPKNEDKQSFKTRKLIELINTGIGKALIYTGTYKGIEEVTTILNRNLYNKDSELLANFSDWLECNYGEKYILKDLVKHGIGIHNGQLHRSLSQIQIKLFEEQNGLDYLVSTSSIIEGVNTQAESVVLWSNKN
;
A
#
# COMPACT_ATOMS: atom_id res chain seq x y z
N LEU A 1 13.74 -14.90 17.68
CA LEU A 1 13.31 -13.82 18.58
C LEU A 1 13.63 -12.50 17.89
N ALA A 2 12.61 -11.72 17.59
CA ALA A 2 12.85 -10.37 17.08
C ALA A 2 13.52 -9.55 18.20
N PRO A 3 14.60 -8.84 17.91
CA PRO A 3 15.23 -7.96 18.87
C PRO A 3 14.30 -6.82 19.25
N ASN A 4 14.43 -6.32 20.46
CA ASN A 4 13.63 -5.18 20.84
C ASN A 4 14.14 -3.89 20.14
N ILE A 5 13.31 -2.87 20.13
CA ILE A 5 13.62 -1.62 19.45
C ILE A 5 14.89 -0.94 20.00
N HIS A 6 15.16 -1.09 21.28
CA HIS A 6 16.39 -0.53 21.90
C HIS A 6 17.65 -1.15 21.36
N GLU A 7 17.68 -2.48 21.26
CA GLU A 7 18.83 -3.21 20.71
C GLU A 7 19.09 -2.79 19.26
N ILE A 8 18.02 -2.63 18.49
CA ILE A 8 18.14 -2.10 17.13
C ILE A 8 18.71 -0.67 17.15
N GLU A 9 18.34 0.15 18.14
CA GLU A 9 18.84 1.51 18.27
C GLU A 9 20.33 1.60 18.62
N GLU A 10 20.86 0.61 19.27
CA GLU A 10 22.27 0.52 19.64
C GLU A 10 23.17 -0.06 18.54
N ASN A 11 22.62 -0.42 17.39
CA ASN A 11 23.35 -1.06 16.26
C ASN A 11 24.02 -2.40 16.63
N VAL A 12 23.45 -3.13 17.55
CA VAL A 12 24.01 -4.39 18.04
C VAL A 12 23.72 -5.57 17.11
N PHE A 13 22.97 -5.38 16.04
CA PHE A 13 22.41 -6.44 15.23
C PHE A 13 23.09 -6.63 13.89
N THR A 14 22.72 -7.73 13.26
CA THR A 14 23.12 -8.05 11.89
C THR A 14 22.69 -6.94 10.92
N GLU A 15 23.36 -6.85 9.78
CA GLU A 15 23.06 -5.85 8.75
C GLU A 15 21.59 -5.82 8.36
N GLY A 16 20.93 -6.98 8.24
CA GLY A 16 19.51 -7.07 7.92
C GLY A 16 18.61 -6.45 9.00
N MET A 17 18.95 -6.61 10.26
CA MET A 17 18.21 -6.01 11.37
C MET A 17 18.43 -4.49 11.44
N THR A 18 19.64 -4.04 11.17
CA THR A 18 19.96 -2.61 11.05
C THR A 18 19.18 -1.98 9.90
N PHE A 19 19.08 -2.65 8.77
CA PHE A 19 18.29 -2.19 7.62
C PHE A 19 16.81 -2.05 7.99
N LEU A 20 16.21 -3.06 8.60
CA LEU A 20 14.81 -3.02 9.03
C LEU A 20 14.54 -1.85 10.00
N ARG A 21 15.44 -1.62 10.94
CA ARG A 21 15.36 -0.48 11.86
C ARG A 21 15.48 0.86 11.15
N MET A 22 16.45 0.97 10.25
CA MET A 22 16.64 2.20 9.49
C MET A 22 15.39 2.53 8.68
N ASP A 23 14.79 1.55 8.02
CA ASP A 23 13.57 1.72 7.27
C ASP A 23 12.41 2.12 8.17
N PHE A 24 12.20 1.44 9.27
CA PHE A 24 11.17 1.79 10.24
C PHE A 24 11.37 3.21 10.78
N LYS A 25 12.58 3.54 11.20
CA LYS A 25 12.92 4.87 11.72
C LYS A 25 12.81 5.95 10.65
N THR A 26 13.19 5.65 9.43
CA THR A 26 13.06 6.55 8.28
C THR A 26 11.60 6.81 7.96
N VAL A 27 10.76 5.80 7.91
CA VAL A 27 9.32 5.93 7.67
C VAL A 27 8.67 6.79 8.76
N VAL A 28 8.89 6.51 10.04
CA VAL A 28 8.34 7.27 11.15
C VAL A 28 8.87 8.70 11.17
N THR A 29 10.17 8.88 10.99
CA THR A 29 10.80 10.21 10.98
C THR A 29 10.38 11.01 9.74
N HIS A 30 10.24 10.35 8.57
CA HIS A 30 9.82 10.99 7.35
C HIS A 30 8.36 11.44 7.42
N ALA A 31 7.46 10.60 7.92
CA ALA A 31 6.07 10.95 8.16
C ALA A 31 5.93 12.15 9.09
N TRP A 32 6.70 12.19 10.16
CA TRP A 32 6.74 13.31 11.11
C TRP A 32 7.28 14.60 10.47
N ARG A 33 8.33 14.50 9.68
CA ARG A 33 8.91 15.64 8.94
C ARG A 33 7.94 16.13 7.86
N LEU A 34 7.33 15.23 7.12
CA LEU A 34 6.34 15.57 6.10
C LEU A 34 5.18 16.38 6.69
N TYR A 35 4.67 15.97 7.84
CA TYR A 35 3.58 16.69 8.48
C TYR A 35 3.97 18.09 8.94
N LYS A 36 5.19 18.28 9.44
CA LYS A 36 5.72 19.59 9.84
C LYS A 36 6.12 20.49 8.67
N SER A 37 6.42 19.91 7.52
CA SER A 37 6.88 20.65 6.33
C SER A 37 5.77 21.09 5.40
N ARG A 38 4.49 20.90 5.78
CA ARG A 38 3.38 21.37 4.95
C ARG A 38 3.41 22.88 4.79
N PRO A 39 3.44 23.40 3.54
CA PRO A 39 3.34 24.83 3.29
C PRO A 39 2.06 25.41 3.88
N LYS A 40 2.14 26.62 4.43
CA LYS A 40 0.98 27.29 5.04
C LYS A 40 -0.18 27.50 4.07
N ASN A 41 0.12 27.64 2.78
CA ASN A 41 -0.84 27.92 1.71
C ASN A 41 -1.40 26.65 1.03
N GLU A 42 -0.95 25.47 1.42
CA GLU A 42 -1.44 24.20 0.87
C GLU A 42 -2.41 23.56 1.85
N ASP A 43 -3.58 23.13 1.37
CA ASP A 43 -4.51 22.40 2.21
C ASP A 43 -3.95 21.01 2.55
N LYS A 44 -4.46 20.43 3.66
CA LYS A 44 -3.95 19.16 4.20
C LYS A 44 -4.14 17.99 3.22
N GLN A 45 -5.24 17.99 2.48
CA GLN A 45 -5.57 16.88 1.58
C GLN A 45 -4.70 16.90 0.33
N SER A 46 -4.53 18.07 -0.28
CA SER A 46 -3.63 18.26 -1.43
C SER A 46 -2.20 17.91 -1.07
N PHE A 47 -1.71 18.33 0.10
CA PHE A 47 -0.40 17.96 0.59
C PHE A 47 -0.22 16.45 0.74
N LYS A 48 -1.18 15.75 1.36
CA LYS A 48 -1.15 14.31 1.52
C LYS A 48 -1.15 13.59 0.17
N THR A 49 -2.03 14.02 -0.75
CA THR A 49 -2.12 13.46 -2.10
C THR A 49 -0.78 13.56 -2.82
N ARG A 50 -0.21 14.76 -2.87
CA ARG A 50 1.07 15.00 -3.51
C ARG A 50 2.19 14.14 -2.89
N LYS A 51 2.22 14.03 -1.56
CA LYS A 51 3.24 13.24 -0.87
C LYS A 51 3.07 11.72 -1.07
N LEU A 52 1.84 11.23 -1.15
CA LEU A 52 1.61 9.82 -1.49
C LEU A 52 2.16 9.53 -2.89
N ILE A 53 1.81 10.34 -3.88
CA ILE A 53 2.27 10.16 -5.26
C ILE A 53 3.81 10.28 -5.36
N GLU A 54 4.40 11.24 -4.65
CA GLU A 54 5.86 11.35 -4.56
C GLU A 54 6.50 10.07 -3.99
N LEU A 55 5.95 9.53 -2.89
CA LEU A 55 6.46 8.32 -2.24
C LEU A 55 6.36 7.09 -3.14
N ILE A 56 5.24 6.89 -3.82
CA ILE A 56 5.09 5.73 -4.72
C ILE A 56 5.93 5.85 -5.99
N ASN A 57 6.19 7.07 -6.49
CA ASN A 57 7.04 7.30 -7.65
C ASN A 57 8.55 7.18 -7.31
N THR A 58 8.93 7.39 -6.06
CA THR A 58 10.31 7.21 -5.58
C THR A 58 10.54 5.84 -4.97
N GLY A 59 9.48 5.10 -4.67
CA GLY A 59 9.51 3.74 -4.15
C GLY A 59 10.12 2.76 -5.17
N ILE A 60 10.74 1.72 -4.67
CA ILE A 60 11.27 0.62 -5.48
C ILE A 60 10.24 -0.50 -5.47
N GLY A 61 9.84 -0.97 -6.66
CA GLY A 61 9.02 -2.16 -6.83
C GLY A 61 7.61 -2.05 -6.26
N LYS A 62 7.10 -3.16 -5.75
CA LYS A 62 5.73 -3.28 -5.26
C LYS A 62 5.56 -2.69 -3.87
N ALA A 63 4.46 -1.96 -3.66
CA ALA A 63 4.22 -1.28 -2.40
C ALA A 63 2.98 -1.78 -1.66
N LEU A 64 3.15 -2.08 -0.38
CA LEU A 64 2.06 -2.28 0.56
C LEU A 64 1.72 -0.95 1.23
N ILE A 65 0.45 -0.52 1.13
CA ILE A 65 -0.01 0.74 1.71
C ILE A 65 -0.96 0.44 2.87
N TYR A 66 -0.47 0.66 4.08
CA TYR A 66 -1.25 0.46 5.29
C TYR A 66 -2.05 1.69 5.66
N THR A 67 -3.37 1.54 5.83
CA THR A 67 -4.29 2.65 6.10
C THR A 67 -4.94 2.63 7.49
N GLY A 68 -4.93 1.49 8.15
CA GLY A 68 -5.53 1.28 9.48
C GLY A 68 -7.07 1.32 9.51
N THR A 69 -7.74 1.88 8.51
CA THR A 69 -9.20 2.01 8.46
C THR A 69 -9.77 1.83 7.06
N TYR A 70 -11.05 1.44 6.95
CA TYR A 70 -11.76 1.35 5.66
C TYR A 70 -11.84 2.70 4.93
N LYS A 71 -12.08 3.78 5.68
CA LYS A 71 -12.07 5.14 5.12
C LYS A 71 -10.70 5.52 4.56
N GLY A 72 -9.64 5.05 5.19
CA GLY A 72 -8.28 5.23 4.68
C GLY A 72 -8.05 4.47 3.38
N ILE A 73 -8.60 3.25 3.24
CA ILE A 73 -8.57 2.53 1.96
C ILE A 73 -9.25 3.35 0.86
N GLU A 74 -10.47 3.83 1.11
CA GLU A 74 -11.23 4.63 0.16
C GLU A 74 -10.45 5.91 -0.24
N GLU A 75 -9.88 6.61 0.73
CA GLU A 75 -9.07 7.80 0.49
C GLU A 75 -7.86 7.50 -0.40
N VAL A 76 -7.07 6.49 -0.05
CA VAL A 76 -5.86 6.11 -0.78
C VAL A 76 -6.20 5.59 -2.17
N THR A 77 -7.15 4.67 -2.29
CA THR A 77 -7.53 4.11 -3.60
C THR A 77 -8.10 5.17 -4.52
N THR A 78 -8.85 6.15 -4.01
CA THR A 78 -9.33 7.30 -4.80
C THR A 78 -8.17 8.15 -5.32
N ILE A 79 -7.17 8.41 -4.49
CA ILE A 79 -5.98 9.15 -4.89
C ILE A 79 -5.23 8.39 -5.99
N LEU A 80 -4.96 7.11 -5.78
CA LEU A 80 -4.22 6.28 -6.72
C LEU A 80 -4.96 6.16 -8.05
N ASN A 81 -6.25 5.85 -8.01
CA ASN A 81 -7.09 5.68 -9.20
C ASN A 81 -7.13 6.92 -10.10
N ARG A 82 -7.03 8.11 -9.51
CA ARG A 82 -7.02 9.39 -10.25
C ARG A 82 -5.66 9.76 -10.82
N ASN A 83 -4.58 9.24 -10.27
CA ASN A 83 -3.22 9.68 -10.58
C ASN A 83 -2.37 8.61 -11.27
N LEU A 84 -2.82 7.36 -11.31
CA LEU A 84 -2.14 6.28 -12.00
C LEU A 84 -2.81 5.99 -13.36
N TYR A 85 -2.01 5.52 -14.30
CA TYR A 85 -2.48 5.05 -15.60
C TYR A 85 -2.80 3.56 -15.56
N ASN A 86 -3.60 3.10 -16.51
CA ASN A 86 -3.85 1.69 -16.70
C ASN A 86 -2.52 0.96 -16.93
N LYS A 87 -2.35 -0.15 -16.24
CA LYS A 87 -1.21 -1.03 -16.44
C LYS A 87 -1.44 -1.92 -17.65
N ASP A 88 -0.46 -1.99 -18.53
CA ASP A 88 -0.49 -2.92 -19.66
C ASP A 88 -0.24 -4.35 -19.15
N SER A 89 -1.32 -5.02 -18.77
CA SER A 89 -1.30 -6.37 -18.23
C SER A 89 -2.57 -7.11 -18.61
N GLU A 90 -2.44 -8.13 -19.45
CA GLU A 90 -3.54 -9.02 -19.83
C GLU A 90 -4.12 -9.75 -18.60
N LEU A 91 -3.27 -10.11 -17.64
CA LEU A 91 -3.69 -10.75 -16.39
C LEU A 91 -4.67 -9.88 -15.60
N LEU A 92 -4.36 -8.59 -15.46
CA LEU A 92 -5.20 -7.63 -14.73
C LEU A 92 -6.45 -7.28 -15.52
N ALA A 93 -6.37 -7.18 -16.85
CA ALA A 93 -7.52 -6.98 -17.71
C ALA A 93 -8.53 -8.15 -17.57
N ASN A 94 -8.05 -9.38 -17.68
CA ASN A 94 -8.88 -10.57 -17.51
C ASN A 94 -9.53 -10.65 -16.11
N PHE A 95 -8.80 -10.29 -15.07
CA PHE A 95 -9.35 -10.26 -13.72
C PHE A 95 -10.39 -9.13 -13.56
N SER A 96 -10.15 -7.97 -14.15
CA SER A 96 -11.12 -6.87 -14.15
C SER A 96 -12.43 -7.26 -14.86
N ASP A 97 -12.35 -7.89 -16.02
CA ASP A 97 -13.51 -8.36 -16.77
C ASP A 97 -14.29 -9.45 -15.99
N TRP A 98 -13.55 -10.34 -15.32
CA TRP A 98 -14.17 -11.32 -14.43
C TRP A 98 -14.90 -10.66 -13.26
N LEU A 99 -14.31 -9.62 -12.65
CA LEU A 99 -14.96 -8.84 -11.59
C LEU A 99 -16.23 -8.16 -12.08
N GLU A 100 -16.20 -7.57 -13.27
CA GLU A 100 -17.36 -6.94 -13.89
C GLU A 100 -18.50 -7.94 -14.14
N CYS A 101 -18.18 -9.11 -14.69
CA CYS A 101 -19.13 -10.19 -14.93
C CYS A 101 -19.81 -10.71 -13.67
N ASN A 102 -19.07 -10.83 -12.57
CA ASN A 102 -19.55 -11.49 -11.33
C ASN A 102 -20.11 -10.51 -10.30
N TYR A 103 -19.64 -9.26 -10.28
CA TYR A 103 -20.01 -8.24 -9.27
C TYR A 103 -20.71 -7.02 -9.89
N GLY A 104 -20.73 -6.92 -11.21
CA GLY A 104 -21.40 -5.87 -11.95
C GLY A 104 -20.52 -4.66 -12.26
N GLU A 105 -21.01 -3.85 -13.21
CA GLU A 105 -20.29 -2.71 -13.78
C GLU A 105 -19.86 -1.66 -12.75
N LYS A 106 -20.61 -1.50 -11.65
CA LYS A 106 -20.34 -0.50 -10.61
C LYS A 106 -19.34 -0.96 -9.55
N TYR A 107 -18.80 -2.16 -9.68
CA TYR A 107 -17.88 -2.68 -8.67
C TYR A 107 -16.49 -2.06 -8.82
N ILE A 108 -16.14 -1.16 -7.91
CA ILE A 108 -14.96 -0.30 -8.00
C ILE A 108 -13.63 -1.06 -8.12
N LEU A 109 -13.54 -2.26 -7.55
CA LEU A 109 -12.31 -3.04 -7.58
C LEU A 109 -11.85 -3.36 -9.00
N LYS A 110 -12.77 -3.52 -9.97
CA LYS A 110 -12.42 -3.77 -11.36
C LYS A 110 -11.60 -2.64 -11.98
N ASP A 111 -11.94 -1.39 -11.65
CA ASP A 111 -11.22 -0.22 -12.14
C ASP A 111 -9.87 -0.06 -11.44
N LEU A 112 -9.82 -0.30 -10.14
CA LEU A 112 -8.58 -0.28 -9.39
C LEU A 112 -7.57 -1.29 -9.90
N VAL A 113 -8.02 -2.50 -10.19
CA VAL A 113 -7.17 -3.58 -10.71
C VAL A 113 -6.52 -3.19 -12.05
N LYS A 114 -7.22 -2.50 -12.94
CA LYS A 114 -6.65 -1.99 -14.20
C LYS A 114 -5.47 -1.03 -13.97
N HIS A 115 -5.46 -0.33 -12.85
CA HIS A 115 -4.35 0.55 -12.44
C HIS A 115 -3.26 -0.17 -11.60
N GLY A 116 -3.35 -1.49 -11.48
CA GLY A 116 -2.42 -2.27 -10.66
C GLY A 116 -2.65 -2.12 -9.16
N ILE A 117 -3.85 -1.73 -8.74
CA ILE A 117 -4.21 -1.49 -7.34
C ILE A 117 -5.11 -2.61 -6.82
N GLY A 118 -4.70 -3.26 -5.75
CA GLY A 118 -5.50 -4.19 -4.98
C GLY A 118 -5.94 -3.63 -3.64
N ILE A 119 -6.97 -4.24 -3.07
CA ILE A 119 -7.48 -3.93 -1.74
C ILE A 119 -7.46 -5.20 -0.89
N HIS A 120 -7.00 -5.08 0.34
CA HIS A 120 -7.09 -6.16 1.31
C HIS A 120 -7.68 -5.65 2.64
N ASN A 121 -8.84 -6.19 3.01
CA ASN A 121 -9.48 -5.88 4.28
C ASN A 121 -10.34 -7.04 4.74
N GLY A 122 -10.78 -7.02 6.01
CA GLY A 122 -11.58 -8.09 6.60
C GLY A 122 -13.03 -8.20 6.10
N GLN A 123 -13.51 -7.26 5.28
CA GLN A 123 -14.87 -7.32 4.70
C GLN A 123 -14.89 -7.96 3.31
N LEU A 124 -13.73 -8.06 2.65
CA LEU A 124 -13.66 -8.73 1.36
C LEU A 124 -13.84 -10.24 1.52
N HIS A 125 -14.54 -10.84 0.56
CA HIS A 125 -14.64 -12.29 0.49
C HIS A 125 -13.23 -12.90 0.43
N ARG A 126 -13.00 -13.95 1.21
CA ARG A 126 -11.68 -14.58 1.37
C ARG A 126 -11.03 -14.94 0.02
N SER A 127 -11.82 -15.45 -0.93
CA SER A 127 -11.31 -15.81 -2.25
C SER A 127 -10.77 -14.59 -3.00
N LEU A 128 -11.47 -13.45 -2.96
CA LEU A 128 -11.01 -12.21 -3.58
C LEU A 128 -9.73 -11.68 -2.94
N SER A 129 -9.64 -11.75 -1.62
CA SER A 129 -8.42 -11.38 -0.90
C SER A 129 -7.24 -12.24 -1.33
N GLN A 130 -7.43 -13.57 -1.41
CA GLN A 130 -6.38 -14.51 -1.83
C GLN A 130 -5.96 -14.32 -3.30
N ILE A 131 -6.91 -14.07 -4.19
CA ILE A 131 -6.59 -13.77 -5.61
C ILE A 131 -5.73 -12.51 -5.69
N GLN A 132 -6.09 -11.45 -5.00
CA GLN A 132 -5.34 -10.20 -5.02
C GLN A 132 -3.93 -10.35 -4.44
N ILE A 133 -3.75 -11.17 -3.38
CA ILE A 133 -2.43 -11.48 -2.85
C ILE A 133 -1.59 -12.19 -3.92
N LYS A 134 -2.14 -13.22 -4.57
CA LYS A 134 -1.44 -13.91 -5.66
C LYS A 134 -1.11 -12.96 -6.82
N LEU A 135 -2.05 -12.11 -7.23
CA LEU A 135 -1.77 -11.10 -8.25
C LEU A 135 -0.70 -10.10 -7.82
N PHE A 136 -0.59 -9.82 -6.53
CA PHE A 136 0.48 -8.98 -6.00
C PHE A 136 1.85 -9.69 -6.02
N GLU A 137 1.88 -11.01 -5.99
CA GLU A 137 3.11 -11.81 -6.13
C GLU A 137 3.58 -11.91 -7.60
N GLU A 138 2.66 -11.82 -8.57
CA GLU A 138 2.98 -11.96 -9.99
C GLU A 138 3.69 -10.73 -10.55
N GLN A 139 4.70 -10.93 -11.41
CA GLN A 139 5.51 -9.84 -11.98
C GLN A 139 4.66 -8.80 -12.73
N ASN A 140 3.69 -9.26 -13.53
CA ASN A 140 2.76 -8.39 -14.28
C ASN A 140 1.43 -8.20 -13.55
N GLY A 141 1.40 -8.49 -12.26
CA GLY A 141 0.22 -8.36 -11.42
C GLY A 141 0.07 -6.96 -10.80
N LEU A 142 -0.46 -6.92 -9.57
CA LEU A 142 -0.66 -5.67 -8.86
C LEU A 142 0.67 -5.05 -8.41
N ASP A 143 0.77 -3.72 -8.47
CA ASP A 143 1.91 -2.95 -7.97
C ASP A 143 1.66 -2.39 -6.57
N TYR A 144 0.39 -2.15 -6.25
CA TYR A 144 -0.02 -1.57 -4.98
C TYR A 144 -1.07 -2.45 -4.30
N LEU A 145 -0.87 -2.72 -3.02
CA LEU A 145 -1.87 -3.40 -2.19
C LEU A 145 -2.23 -2.51 -1.00
N VAL A 146 -3.44 -1.98 -1.02
CA VAL A 146 -3.95 -1.08 0.03
C VAL A 146 -4.68 -1.90 1.08
N SER A 147 -4.24 -1.81 2.34
CA SER A 147 -4.72 -2.71 3.38
C SER A 147 -5.02 -2.06 4.72
N THR A 148 -5.86 -2.75 5.50
CA THR A 148 -5.98 -2.58 6.95
C THR A 148 -5.11 -3.62 7.68
N SER A 149 -5.17 -3.64 9.01
CA SER A 149 -4.37 -4.52 9.88
C SER A 149 -4.45 -6.02 9.59
N SER A 150 -5.47 -6.47 8.87
CA SER A 150 -5.68 -7.89 8.58
C SER A 150 -4.59 -8.56 7.72
N ILE A 151 -3.73 -7.79 7.07
CA ILE A 151 -2.64 -8.33 6.24
C ILE A 151 -1.40 -8.72 7.07
N ILE A 152 -1.22 -8.09 8.24
CA ILE A 152 0.01 -8.24 9.04
C ILE A 152 0.10 -9.66 9.65
N GLU A 153 -1.01 -10.36 9.76
CA GLU A 153 -1.11 -11.63 10.49
C GLU A 153 -0.84 -12.90 9.66
N GLY A 154 -0.22 -12.83 8.49
CA GLY A 154 0.13 -14.09 7.82
C GLY A 154 0.38 -14.06 6.33
N VAL A 155 0.53 -12.92 5.73
CA VAL A 155 0.85 -12.84 4.30
C VAL A 155 2.32 -12.52 4.12
N ASN A 156 3.04 -13.50 3.61
CA ASN A 156 4.40 -13.30 3.13
C ASN A 156 4.30 -12.53 1.80
N THR A 157 4.21 -11.21 1.86
CA THR A 157 4.05 -10.39 0.66
C THR A 157 5.40 -10.09 0.04
N GLN A 158 5.46 -10.09 -1.28
CA GLN A 158 6.61 -9.60 -2.05
C GLN A 158 6.67 -8.06 -2.11
N ALA A 159 6.17 -7.39 -1.07
CA ALA A 159 6.27 -5.94 -1.00
C ALA A 159 7.72 -5.51 -0.81
N GLU A 160 8.23 -4.70 -1.71
CA GLU A 160 9.57 -4.11 -1.64
C GLU A 160 9.56 -2.79 -0.87
N SER A 161 8.39 -2.17 -0.74
CA SER A 161 8.19 -0.95 0.04
C SER A 161 6.89 -0.99 0.84
N VAL A 162 6.88 -0.28 1.97
CA VAL A 162 5.71 -0.13 2.83
C VAL A 162 5.43 1.33 3.10
N VAL A 163 4.20 1.76 2.83
CA VAL A 163 3.72 3.11 3.11
C VAL A 163 2.75 3.08 4.27
N LEU A 164 3.03 3.78 5.33
CA LEU A 164 2.12 3.98 6.45
C LEU A 164 1.32 5.26 6.24
N TRP A 165 0.07 5.12 5.76
CA TRP A 165 -0.81 6.26 5.51
C TRP A 165 -1.38 6.87 6.80
N SER A 166 -1.74 6.00 7.74
CA SER A 166 -2.28 6.39 9.04
C SER A 166 -1.93 5.34 10.09
N ASN A 167 -1.58 5.81 11.28
CA ASN A 167 -1.35 4.98 12.46
C ASN A 167 -2.53 5.04 13.46
N LYS A 168 -3.68 5.55 13.03
CA LYS A 168 -4.87 5.56 13.87
C LYS A 168 -5.56 4.21 13.76
N ASN A 169 -5.54 3.46 14.84
CA ASN A 169 -6.44 2.35 15.09
C ASN A 169 -7.80 2.88 15.53
#